data_92fc0b60ee8079190f3bf74bcbb714e2
#
_entry.id   92fc0b60ee8079190f3bf74bcbb714e2
#
_cell.length_a   1.000
_cell.length_b   1.000
_cell.length_c   1.000
_cell.angle_alpha   90.00
_cell.angle_beta   90.00
_cell.angle_gamma   90.00
#
_symmetry.space_group_name_H-M   'P 1'
#
loop_
_entity.id
_entity.type
_entity.pdbx_description
1 polymer ?
#
loop_
_entity_poly.entity_id
_entity_poly.type
_entity_poly.pdbx_seq_one_letter_code
_entity_poly.pdbx_strand_id
1 'polypeptide(L)'
;LCRSVSEISRMKAGIIKDEIPVLVGDLEPDALDVISLIANEKKSKLHQISLPGQVTYSDGYDFNYGLFLNMHINSLALYSVDDAVFALDAISILNSEFPVSIEQARVGLNSVNMPARLEVVRTHPYVIVDGAHNPEAMDKLAKSIENPANGRKIHTIFACFRDKNLNSLLSEIGEVSSEIILTTFDHPRARNIDDYFLFAEDYSFIENPVAAINEAMEKYPDDVILITGSLAFAGLVRNMFKNGVFGNE
;
A
#
# COMPACT_ATOMS: atom_id res chain seq x y z
N LEU A 1 -8.18 21.64 -6.46
CA LEU A 1 -7.56 20.33 -6.47
C LEU A 1 -7.07 20.02 -7.88
N CYS A 2 -5.79 19.59 -8.03
CA CYS A 2 -5.19 19.25 -9.29
C CYS A 2 -6.04 18.22 -10.04
N ARG A 3 -6.31 18.47 -11.34
CA ARG A 3 -7.23 17.65 -12.16
C ARG A 3 -6.50 16.84 -13.23
N SER A 4 -5.19 17.06 -13.43
CA SER A 4 -4.39 16.35 -14.42
C SER A 4 -3.11 15.77 -13.82
N VAL A 5 -2.56 14.74 -14.46
CA VAL A 5 -1.26 14.15 -14.10
C VAL A 5 -0.16 15.21 -14.10
N SER A 6 -0.14 16.06 -15.12
CA SER A 6 0.84 17.16 -15.23
C SER A 6 0.76 18.18 -14.09
N GLU A 7 -0.46 18.54 -13.62
CA GLU A 7 -0.62 19.45 -12.46
C GLU A 7 -0.12 18.81 -11.16
N ILE A 8 -0.45 17.53 -10.95
CA ILE A 8 0.02 16.77 -9.78
C ILE A 8 1.55 16.66 -9.81
N SER A 9 2.13 16.33 -10.98
CA SER A 9 3.58 16.20 -11.17
C SER A 9 4.29 17.52 -10.90
N ARG A 10 3.76 18.65 -11.39
CA ARG A 10 4.31 19.98 -11.12
C ARG A 10 4.28 20.33 -9.63
N MET A 11 3.20 20.02 -8.94
CA MET A 11 3.08 20.23 -7.51
C MET A 11 4.10 19.38 -6.75
N LYS A 12 4.27 18.11 -7.12
CA LYS A 12 5.23 17.18 -6.53
C LYS A 12 6.69 17.61 -6.80
N ALA A 13 6.98 18.10 -8.01
CA ALA A 13 8.30 18.61 -8.39
C ALA A 13 8.73 19.87 -7.60
N GLY A 14 7.84 20.50 -6.85
CA GLY A 14 8.17 21.60 -5.93
C GLY A 14 9.20 21.27 -4.86
N ILE A 15 9.46 19.98 -4.58
CA ILE A 15 10.52 19.55 -3.67
C ILE A 15 11.93 19.60 -4.28
N ILE A 16 12.05 19.65 -5.62
CA ILE A 16 13.33 19.64 -6.34
C ILE A 16 14.14 20.88 -5.97
N LYS A 17 15.38 20.68 -5.53
CA LYS A 17 16.31 21.72 -5.13
C LYS A 17 17.37 21.92 -6.21
N ASP A 18 17.92 23.15 -6.28
CA ASP A 18 18.98 23.48 -7.24
C ASP A 18 20.21 22.58 -7.01
N GLU A 19 20.68 21.95 -8.07
CA GLU A 19 21.90 21.11 -8.11
C GLU A 19 21.87 19.85 -7.23
N ILE A 20 20.73 19.53 -6.59
CA ILE A 20 20.58 18.31 -5.80
C ILE A 20 19.96 17.20 -6.68
N PRO A 21 20.53 15.99 -6.70
CA PRO A 21 19.97 14.88 -7.47
C PRO A 21 18.49 14.59 -7.14
N VAL A 22 17.73 14.23 -8.15
CA VAL A 22 16.31 13.85 -8.06
C VAL A 22 16.19 12.37 -8.41
N LEU A 23 15.57 11.59 -7.54
CA LEU A 23 15.23 10.19 -7.77
C LEU A 23 13.71 10.07 -7.93
N VAL A 24 13.27 9.37 -8.98
CA VAL A 24 11.86 9.09 -9.27
C VAL A 24 11.62 7.61 -9.46
N GLY A 25 10.39 7.18 -9.16
CA GLY A 25 9.92 5.83 -9.44
C GLY A 25 9.65 5.59 -10.93
N ASP A 26 8.94 4.51 -11.22
CA ASP A 26 8.39 4.26 -12.55
C ASP A 26 7.20 5.21 -12.76
N LEU A 27 7.36 6.18 -13.64
CA LEU A 27 6.39 7.24 -13.88
C LEU A 27 5.81 7.13 -15.29
N GLU A 28 4.53 7.46 -15.41
CA GLU A 28 3.89 7.70 -16.71
C GLU A 28 4.64 8.79 -17.49
N PRO A 29 4.72 8.69 -18.83
CA PRO A 29 5.47 9.64 -19.67
C PRO A 29 5.18 11.11 -19.39
N ASP A 30 3.89 11.48 -19.28
CA ASP A 30 3.47 12.86 -19.01
C ASP A 30 3.99 13.40 -17.66
N ALA A 31 4.09 12.53 -16.66
CA ALA A 31 4.63 12.87 -15.36
C ALA A 31 6.15 13.04 -15.42
N LEU A 32 6.83 12.12 -16.11
CA LEU A 32 8.27 12.13 -16.28
C LEU A 32 8.74 13.37 -17.05
N ASP A 33 8.02 13.77 -18.09
CA ASP A 33 8.33 14.98 -18.90
C ASP A 33 8.29 16.24 -18.03
N VAL A 34 7.25 16.40 -17.21
CA VAL A 34 7.13 17.56 -16.31
C VAL A 34 8.26 17.60 -15.29
N ILE A 35 8.58 16.45 -14.68
CA ILE A 35 9.64 16.38 -13.66
C ILE A 35 11.01 16.59 -14.30
N SER A 36 11.26 16.02 -15.48
CA SER A 36 12.50 16.20 -16.23
C SER A 36 12.75 17.67 -16.59
N LEU A 37 11.70 18.38 -17.04
CA LEU A 37 11.80 19.80 -17.34
C LEU A 37 12.23 20.60 -16.10
N ILE A 38 11.57 20.40 -14.97
CA ILE A 38 11.85 21.11 -13.73
C ILE A 38 13.23 20.74 -13.17
N ALA A 39 13.62 19.46 -13.25
CA ALA A 39 14.95 19.03 -12.85
C ALA A 39 16.05 19.71 -13.68
N ASN A 40 15.85 19.80 -15.00
CA ASN A 40 16.77 20.52 -15.90
C ASN A 40 16.86 22.02 -15.57
N GLU A 41 15.74 22.71 -15.33
CA GLU A 41 15.71 24.12 -14.90
C GLU A 41 16.49 24.32 -13.59
N LYS A 42 16.44 23.34 -12.67
CA LYS A 42 17.15 23.32 -11.40
C LYS A 42 18.59 22.80 -11.49
N LYS A 43 19.06 22.41 -12.68
CA LYS A 43 20.36 21.73 -12.90
C LYS A 43 20.55 20.49 -12.05
N SER A 44 19.46 19.83 -11.71
CA SER A 44 19.40 18.64 -10.87
C SER A 44 19.49 17.40 -11.76
N LYS A 45 20.40 16.50 -11.45
CA LYS A 45 20.50 15.23 -12.18
C LYS A 45 19.32 14.34 -11.83
N LEU A 46 18.52 13.99 -12.85
CA LEU A 46 17.40 13.08 -12.70
C LEU A 46 17.88 11.62 -12.78
N HIS A 47 17.46 10.83 -11.82
CA HIS A 47 17.61 9.38 -11.76
C HIS A 47 16.24 8.75 -11.72
N GLN A 48 16.04 7.70 -12.51
CA GLN A 48 14.81 6.88 -12.48
C GLN A 48 15.18 5.48 -12.07
N ILE A 49 14.41 4.90 -11.14
CA ILE A 49 14.60 3.50 -10.74
C ILE A 49 14.28 2.57 -11.91
N SER A 50 14.88 1.38 -11.88
CA SER A 50 14.44 0.23 -12.68
C SER A 50 13.94 -0.85 -11.72
N LEU A 51 12.90 -1.57 -12.10
CA LEU A 51 12.42 -2.68 -11.26
C LEU A 51 13.37 -3.88 -11.36
N PRO A 52 13.50 -4.72 -10.32
CA PRO A 52 14.32 -5.91 -10.36
C PRO A 52 13.76 -6.93 -11.37
N GLY A 53 14.65 -7.64 -12.07
CA GLY A 53 14.23 -8.57 -13.14
C GLY A 53 13.56 -9.84 -12.62
N GLN A 54 13.85 -10.25 -11.38
CA GLN A 54 13.27 -11.42 -10.74
C GLN A 54 13.03 -11.15 -9.27
N VAL A 55 11.80 -11.44 -8.83
CA VAL A 55 11.36 -11.35 -7.44
C VAL A 55 10.72 -12.68 -7.07
N THR A 56 11.11 -13.25 -5.94
CA THR A 56 10.52 -14.50 -5.41
C THR A 56 9.93 -14.27 -4.05
N TYR A 57 8.75 -14.86 -3.81
CA TYR A 57 8.08 -14.81 -2.52
C TYR A 57 8.46 -16.03 -1.69
N SER A 58 8.82 -15.80 -0.43
CA SER A 58 9.02 -16.85 0.58
C SER A 58 8.22 -16.51 1.86
N ASP A 59 8.82 -15.95 2.86
CA ASP A 59 8.20 -15.30 4.05
C ASP A 59 8.30 -13.76 3.98
N GLY A 60 8.58 -13.25 2.81
CA GLY A 60 8.79 -11.91 2.34
C GLY A 60 9.22 -12.00 0.88
N TYR A 61 9.98 -11.03 0.37
CA TYR A 61 10.42 -11.02 -1.02
C TYR A 61 11.94 -11.00 -1.14
N ASP A 62 12.46 -11.95 -1.92
CA ASP A 62 13.87 -12.05 -2.29
C ASP A 62 14.08 -11.48 -3.68
N PHE A 63 15.14 -10.67 -3.86
CA PHE A 63 15.47 -10.05 -5.14
C PHE A 63 16.95 -9.68 -5.24
N ASN A 64 17.39 -9.40 -6.49
CA ASN A 64 18.68 -8.81 -6.78
C ASN A 64 18.49 -7.47 -7.48
N TYR A 65 19.27 -6.46 -7.10
CA TYR A 65 19.20 -5.14 -7.70
C TYR A 65 20.58 -4.48 -7.84
N GLY A 66 21.05 -4.27 -9.07
CA GLY A 66 22.35 -3.67 -9.32
C GLY A 66 23.49 -4.42 -8.60
N LEU A 67 24.18 -3.72 -7.71
CA LEU A 67 25.24 -4.29 -6.86
C LEU A 67 24.69 -4.97 -5.59
N PHE A 68 23.41 -4.78 -5.29
CA PHE A 68 22.76 -5.34 -4.11
C PHE A 68 22.23 -6.74 -4.43
N LEU A 69 23.05 -7.74 -4.15
CA LEU A 69 22.69 -9.14 -4.37
C LEU A 69 22.14 -9.79 -3.10
N ASN A 70 21.22 -10.76 -3.27
CA ASN A 70 20.56 -11.50 -2.19
C ASN A 70 19.91 -10.57 -1.17
N MET A 71 19.13 -9.61 -1.65
CA MET A 71 18.32 -8.75 -0.80
C MET A 71 17.04 -9.47 -0.43
N HIS A 72 16.62 -9.27 0.81
CA HIS A 72 15.36 -9.73 1.35
C HIS A 72 14.62 -8.56 2.00
N ILE A 73 13.33 -8.42 1.74
CA ILE A 73 12.45 -7.51 2.48
C ILE A 73 11.38 -8.30 3.21
N ASN A 74 11.34 -8.15 4.53
CA ASN A 74 10.35 -8.80 5.38
C ASN A 74 9.00 -8.04 5.27
N SER A 75 8.28 -8.29 4.19
CA SER A 75 6.98 -7.69 3.90
C SER A 75 6.13 -8.65 3.08
N LEU A 76 4.83 -8.71 3.37
CA LEU A 76 3.87 -9.47 2.56
C LEU A 76 3.46 -8.72 1.28
N ALA A 77 3.75 -7.44 1.21
CA ALA A 77 3.35 -6.57 0.10
C ALA A 77 4.40 -6.59 -1.02
N LEU A 78 4.01 -7.05 -2.21
CA LEU A 78 4.89 -7.04 -3.40
C LEU A 78 5.40 -5.62 -3.71
N TYR A 79 4.57 -4.60 -3.54
CA TYR A 79 4.96 -3.20 -3.76
C TYR A 79 6.06 -2.70 -2.81
N SER A 80 6.34 -3.40 -1.71
CA SER A 80 7.49 -3.09 -0.84
C SER A 80 8.84 -3.33 -1.53
N VAL A 81 8.88 -4.16 -2.58
CA VAL A 81 10.08 -4.33 -3.41
C VAL A 81 10.39 -3.07 -4.19
N ASP A 82 9.38 -2.39 -4.74
CA ASP A 82 9.54 -1.09 -5.43
C ASP A 82 10.10 -0.04 -4.46
N ASP A 83 9.55 0.02 -3.24
CA ASP A 83 10.03 0.92 -2.19
C ASP A 83 11.47 0.60 -1.77
N ALA A 84 11.81 -0.70 -1.67
CA ALA A 84 13.17 -1.16 -1.35
C ALA A 84 14.18 -0.75 -2.43
N VAL A 85 13.84 -0.95 -3.70
CA VAL A 85 14.66 -0.54 -4.84
C VAL A 85 14.88 0.97 -4.84
N PHE A 86 13.82 1.73 -4.58
CA PHE A 86 13.91 3.19 -4.46
C PHE A 86 14.88 3.61 -3.33
N ALA A 87 14.82 2.93 -2.18
CA ALA A 87 15.74 3.17 -1.07
C ALA A 87 17.19 2.81 -1.42
N LEU A 88 17.42 1.68 -2.13
CA LEU A 88 18.76 1.25 -2.56
C LEU A 88 19.39 2.23 -3.57
N ASP A 89 18.62 2.77 -4.50
CA ASP A 89 19.10 3.80 -5.41
C ASP A 89 19.39 5.12 -4.67
N ALA A 90 18.54 5.53 -3.73
CA ALA A 90 18.81 6.69 -2.90
C ALA A 90 20.13 6.55 -2.11
N ILE A 91 20.37 5.38 -1.51
CA ILE A 91 21.64 5.07 -0.83
C ILE A 91 22.81 5.15 -1.80
N SER A 92 22.65 4.61 -3.02
CA SER A 92 23.71 4.62 -4.04
C SER A 92 24.07 6.05 -4.46
N ILE A 93 23.08 6.92 -4.63
CA ILE A 93 23.26 8.33 -4.99
C ILE A 93 23.98 9.09 -3.86
N LEU A 94 23.64 8.81 -2.63
CA LEU A 94 24.15 9.50 -1.45
C LEU A 94 25.43 8.87 -0.88
N ASN A 95 25.92 7.79 -1.44
CA ASN A 95 26.99 6.98 -0.84
C ASN A 95 28.33 7.73 -0.62
N SER A 96 28.60 8.78 -1.39
CA SER A 96 29.80 9.61 -1.18
C SER A 96 29.73 10.46 0.09
N GLU A 97 28.54 10.87 0.50
CA GLU A 97 28.30 11.72 1.68
C GLU A 97 27.87 10.89 2.92
N PHE A 98 27.07 9.86 2.67
CA PHE A 98 26.53 8.96 3.69
C PHE A 98 26.78 7.51 3.30
N PRO A 99 28.00 6.99 3.51
CA PRO A 99 28.37 5.64 3.08
C PRO A 99 27.56 4.58 3.82
N VAL A 100 26.89 3.73 3.04
CA VAL A 100 26.13 2.57 3.53
C VAL A 100 26.67 1.32 2.82
N SER A 101 27.13 0.35 3.59
CA SER A 101 27.58 -0.93 3.03
C SER A 101 26.38 -1.78 2.57
N ILE A 102 26.65 -2.71 1.64
CA ILE A 102 25.63 -3.68 1.18
C ILE A 102 25.04 -4.47 2.35
N GLU A 103 25.85 -4.82 3.35
CA GLU A 103 25.37 -5.53 4.54
C GLU A 103 24.45 -4.67 5.40
N GLN A 104 24.77 -3.40 5.59
CA GLN A 104 23.89 -2.48 6.30
C GLN A 104 22.56 -2.28 5.57
N ALA A 105 22.57 -2.19 4.23
CA ALA A 105 21.37 -2.14 3.42
C ALA A 105 20.53 -3.41 3.57
N ARG A 106 21.15 -4.59 3.54
CA ARG A 106 20.50 -5.89 3.75
C ARG A 106 19.82 -5.97 5.13
N VAL A 107 20.54 -5.64 6.19
CA VAL A 107 20.00 -5.61 7.56
C VAL A 107 18.85 -4.61 7.67
N GLY A 108 18.99 -3.43 7.05
CA GLY A 108 17.94 -2.40 7.03
C GLY A 108 16.66 -2.91 6.39
N LEU A 109 16.73 -3.48 5.18
CA LEU A 109 15.55 -4.01 4.48
C LEU A 109 14.88 -5.17 5.24
N ASN A 110 15.68 -6.08 5.81
CA ASN A 110 15.15 -7.21 6.57
C ASN A 110 14.46 -6.78 7.88
N SER A 111 14.80 -5.61 8.41
CA SER A 111 14.21 -5.06 9.64
C SER A 111 13.01 -4.15 9.40
N VAL A 112 12.60 -3.95 8.14
CA VAL A 112 11.47 -3.08 7.80
C VAL A 112 10.18 -3.60 8.42
N ASN A 113 9.47 -2.70 9.08
CA ASN A 113 8.11 -2.92 9.58
C ASN A 113 7.28 -1.68 9.25
N MET A 114 6.34 -1.83 8.34
CA MET A 114 5.46 -0.74 7.87
C MET A 114 4.03 -0.98 8.33
N PRO A 115 3.56 -0.29 9.36
CA PRO A 115 2.20 -0.43 9.86
C PRO A 115 1.14 -0.18 8.79
N ALA A 116 0.10 -1.02 8.79
CA ALA A 116 -1.00 -0.96 7.83
C ALA A 116 -0.54 -1.03 6.34
N ARG A 117 0.49 -1.85 6.08
CA ARG A 117 0.95 -2.24 4.74
C ARG A 117 0.98 -3.76 4.66
N LEU A 118 -0.12 -4.38 4.25
CA LEU A 118 -0.38 -5.82 4.34
C LEU A 118 0.08 -6.40 5.71
N GLU A 119 -0.24 -5.70 6.78
CA GLU A 119 0.15 -6.11 8.13
C GLU A 119 -0.81 -7.17 8.67
N VAL A 120 -0.28 -8.32 9.09
CA VAL A 120 -1.06 -9.32 9.80
C VAL A 120 -1.27 -8.82 11.24
N VAL A 121 -2.53 -8.64 11.63
CA VAL A 121 -2.92 -8.19 12.98
C VAL A 121 -3.50 -9.31 13.83
N ARG A 122 -3.84 -10.45 13.22
CA ARG A 122 -4.31 -11.66 13.87
C ARG A 122 -4.05 -12.88 12.98
N THR A 123 -3.68 -14.02 13.58
CA THR A 123 -3.36 -15.25 12.84
C THR A 123 -4.53 -16.24 12.77
N HIS A 124 -5.48 -16.21 13.73
CA HIS A 124 -6.68 -17.07 13.77
C HIS A 124 -7.91 -16.31 14.30
N PRO A 125 -8.90 -15.96 13.45
CA PRO A 125 -8.86 -15.96 11.98
C PRO A 125 -7.73 -15.10 11.41
N TYR A 126 -7.34 -15.34 10.16
CA TYR A 126 -6.22 -14.61 9.55
C TYR A 126 -6.68 -13.23 9.10
N VAL A 127 -6.29 -12.20 9.83
CA VAL A 127 -6.70 -10.81 9.57
C VAL A 127 -5.52 -9.96 9.13
N ILE A 128 -5.69 -9.32 7.98
CA ILE A 128 -4.70 -8.42 7.37
C ILE A 128 -5.28 -7.02 7.27
N VAL A 129 -4.47 -5.99 7.59
CA VAL A 129 -4.84 -4.59 7.39
C VAL A 129 -3.93 -3.93 6.35
N ASP A 130 -4.52 -3.15 5.44
CA ASP A 130 -3.80 -2.38 4.44
C ASP A 130 -4.41 -0.99 4.23
N GLY A 131 -3.57 0.00 3.98
CA GLY A 131 -3.95 1.40 3.82
C GLY A 131 -4.22 1.86 2.39
N ALA A 132 -4.42 0.95 1.42
CA ALA A 132 -4.74 1.31 0.04
C ALA A 132 -6.02 2.16 -0.03
N HIS A 133 -5.98 3.25 -0.81
CA HIS A 133 -7.05 4.25 -0.85
C HIS A 133 -7.16 5.01 -2.18
N ASN A 134 -6.47 4.57 -3.21
CA ASN A 134 -6.59 5.02 -4.59
C ASN A 134 -6.48 3.80 -5.54
N PRO A 135 -6.89 3.92 -6.81
CA PRO A 135 -6.93 2.78 -7.73
C PRO A 135 -5.58 2.08 -7.89
N GLU A 136 -4.49 2.83 -8.06
CA GLU A 136 -3.14 2.27 -8.21
C GLU A 136 -2.71 1.46 -6.96
N ALA A 137 -2.94 2.00 -5.76
CA ALA A 137 -2.61 1.27 -4.53
C ALA A 137 -3.51 0.04 -4.34
N MET A 138 -4.76 0.10 -4.79
CA MET A 138 -5.70 -1.04 -4.70
C MET A 138 -5.31 -2.17 -5.67
N ASP A 139 -4.91 -1.84 -6.89
CA ASP A 139 -4.35 -2.82 -7.85
C ASP A 139 -3.08 -3.48 -7.28
N LYS A 140 -2.16 -2.70 -6.71
CA LYS A 140 -0.96 -3.24 -6.06
C LYS A 140 -1.29 -4.12 -4.84
N LEU A 141 -2.30 -3.76 -4.06
CA LEU A 141 -2.79 -4.57 -2.96
C LEU A 141 -3.38 -5.89 -3.47
N ALA A 142 -4.25 -5.85 -4.50
CA ALA A 142 -4.86 -7.03 -5.09
C ALA A 142 -3.80 -8.03 -5.58
N LYS A 143 -2.78 -7.56 -6.28
CA LYS A 143 -1.64 -8.39 -6.72
C LYS A 143 -0.80 -8.94 -5.57
N SER A 144 -0.71 -8.23 -4.45
CA SER A 144 0.11 -8.63 -3.31
C SER A 144 -0.57 -9.66 -2.41
N ILE A 145 -1.91 -9.58 -2.24
CA ILE A 145 -2.64 -10.38 -1.26
C ILE A 145 -2.72 -11.88 -1.62
N GLU A 146 -2.56 -12.24 -2.90
CA GLU A 146 -2.65 -13.62 -3.36
C GLU A 146 -1.63 -14.53 -2.68
N ASN A 147 -0.39 -14.08 -2.52
CA ASN A 147 0.66 -14.85 -1.86
C ASN A 147 0.35 -15.14 -0.38
N PRO A 148 0.09 -14.16 0.48
CA PRO A 148 -0.26 -14.41 1.88
C PRO A 148 -1.63 -15.10 2.05
N ALA A 149 -2.56 -14.95 1.10
CA ALA A 149 -3.81 -15.70 1.11
C ALA A 149 -3.58 -17.21 0.90
N ASN A 150 -2.59 -17.58 0.10
CA ASN A 150 -2.21 -18.99 -0.12
C ASN A 150 -3.39 -19.89 -0.51
N GLY A 151 -4.19 -19.44 -1.47
CA GLY A 151 -5.37 -20.15 -1.98
C GLY A 151 -6.63 -20.08 -1.08
N ARG A 152 -6.58 -19.44 0.08
CA ARG A 152 -7.78 -19.15 0.89
C ARG A 152 -8.62 -18.06 0.23
N LYS A 153 -9.91 -18.06 0.49
CA LYS A 153 -10.79 -16.97 0.07
C LYS A 153 -10.46 -15.69 0.85
N ILE A 154 -10.73 -14.55 0.24
CA ILE A 154 -10.53 -13.24 0.84
C ILE A 154 -11.90 -12.58 1.03
N HIS A 155 -12.20 -12.18 2.26
CA HIS A 155 -13.39 -11.44 2.63
C HIS A 155 -12.97 -10.05 3.07
N THR A 156 -13.42 -9.02 2.35
CA THR A 156 -12.93 -7.66 2.55
C THR A 156 -13.89 -6.82 3.37
N ILE A 157 -13.41 -6.19 4.43
CA ILE A 157 -14.09 -5.12 5.17
C ILE A 157 -13.57 -3.79 4.63
N PHE A 158 -14.45 -3.00 4.02
CA PHE A 158 -14.04 -1.82 3.28
C PHE A 158 -14.65 -0.54 3.82
N ALA A 159 -13.80 0.48 4.06
CA ALA A 159 -14.25 1.83 4.35
C ALA A 159 -13.30 2.89 3.77
N CYS A 160 -13.83 3.90 3.12
CA CYS A 160 -13.04 4.96 2.51
C CYS A 160 -13.60 6.36 2.76
N PHE A 161 -12.84 7.39 2.38
CA PHE A 161 -13.27 8.77 2.43
C PHE A 161 -14.21 9.12 1.26
N ARG A 162 -15.10 10.12 1.47
CA ARG A 162 -16.10 10.58 0.49
C ARG A 162 -15.49 11.12 -0.80
N ASP A 163 -14.28 11.68 -0.74
CA ASP A 163 -13.58 12.25 -1.90
C ASP A 163 -12.94 11.21 -2.84
N LYS A 164 -13.05 9.93 -2.51
CA LYS A 164 -12.49 8.84 -3.32
C LYS A 164 -13.50 8.32 -4.35
N ASN A 165 -13.01 7.88 -5.50
CA ASN A 165 -13.84 7.19 -6.50
C ASN A 165 -14.11 5.76 -6.05
N LEU A 166 -15.28 5.54 -5.45
CA LEU A 166 -15.65 4.24 -4.87
C LEU A 166 -15.72 3.14 -5.92
N ASN A 167 -16.30 3.42 -7.11
CA ASN A 167 -16.42 2.43 -8.19
C ASN A 167 -15.04 1.85 -8.56
N SER A 168 -14.05 2.71 -8.78
CA SER A 168 -12.71 2.25 -9.14
C SER A 168 -12.08 1.42 -8.03
N LEU A 169 -12.26 1.81 -6.76
CA LEU A 169 -11.66 1.08 -5.63
C LEU A 169 -12.30 -0.30 -5.45
N LEU A 170 -13.65 -0.38 -5.53
CA LEU A 170 -14.38 -1.63 -5.39
C LEU A 170 -14.16 -2.57 -6.59
N SER A 171 -14.00 -2.02 -7.80
CA SER A 171 -13.66 -2.82 -8.99
C SER A 171 -12.34 -3.54 -8.80
N GLU A 172 -11.28 -2.83 -8.39
CA GLU A 172 -9.94 -3.42 -8.22
C GLU A 172 -9.91 -4.48 -7.11
N ILE A 173 -10.44 -4.16 -5.93
CA ILE A 173 -10.41 -5.12 -4.82
C ILE A 173 -11.43 -6.26 -4.99
N GLY A 174 -12.47 -6.04 -5.79
CA GLY A 174 -13.48 -7.05 -6.12
C GLY A 174 -12.91 -8.22 -6.92
N GLU A 175 -11.84 -8.01 -7.69
CA GLU A 175 -11.20 -9.08 -8.46
C GLU A 175 -10.64 -10.21 -7.58
N VAL A 176 -10.23 -9.88 -6.35
CA VAL A 176 -9.63 -10.84 -5.41
C VAL A 176 -10.54 -11.17 -4.22
N SER A 177 -11.63 -10.43 -4.01
CA SER A 177 -12.52 -10.60 -2.88
C SER A 177 -13.68 -11.54 -3.20
N SER A 178 -13.90 -12.55 -2.36
CA SER A 178 -15.09 -13.41 -2.43
C SER A 178 -16.36 -12.72 -1.91
N GLU A 179 -16.20 -11.78 -0.99
CA GLU A 179 -17.25 -10.92 -0.45
C GLU A 179 -16.64 -9.60 0.00
N ILE A 180 -17.40 -8.51 -0.16
CA ILE A 180 -17.03 -7.19 0.36
C ILE A 180 -18.15 -6.70 1.27
N ILE A 181 -17.83 -6.39 2.53
CA ILE A 181 -18.70 -5.75 3.49
C ILE A 181 -18.27 -4.28 3.59
N LEU A 182 -19.17 -3.38 3.23
CA LEU A 182 -18.95 -1.95 3.39
C LEU A 182 -19.23 -1.55 4.84
N THR A 183 -18.42 -0.64 5.37
CA THR A 183 -18.60 -0.10 6.72
C THR A 183 -18.21 1.38 6.78
N THR A 184 -18.31 1.98 7.95
CA THR A 184 -17.85 3.34 8.21
C THR A 184 -16.97 3.38 9.47
N PHE A 185 -16.38 4.53 9.75
CA PHE A 185 -15.59 4.75 10.96
C PHE A 185 -15.70 6.22 11.41
N ASP A 186 -15.41 6.49 12.67
CA ASP A 186 -15.52 7.83 13.26
C ASP A 186 -14.44 8.78 12.67
N HIS A 187 -14.82 9.41 11.57
CA HIS A 187 -14.03 10.45 10.93
C HIS A 187 -14.93 11.36 10.07
N PRO A 188 -14.77 12.71 10.10
CA PRO A 188 -15.65 13.64 9.38
C PRO A 188 -15.72 13.43 7.87
N ARG A 189 -14.70 12.83 7.28
CA ARG A 189 -14.63 12.53 5.83
C ARG A 189 -15.03 11.10 5.48
N ALA A 190 -15.27 10.21 6.46
CA ALA A 190 -15.68 8.85 6.17
C ALA A 190 -17.03 8.82 5.44
N ARG A 191 -17.21 7.86 4.53
CA ARG A 191 -18.51 7.56 3.94
C ARG A 191 -19.44 6.97 4.99
N ASN A 192 -20.72 7.32 4.90
CA ASN A 192 -21.79 6.72 5.69
C ASN A 192 -22.71 5.88 4.80
N ILE A 193 -23.77 5.32 5.35
CA ILE A 193 -24.75 4.49 4.63
C ILE A 193 -25.33 5.21 3.40
N ASP A 194 -25.66 6.51 3.53
CA ASP A 194 -26.25 7.27 2.42
C ASP A 194 -25.28 7.40 1.24
N ASP A 195 -23.99 7.51 1.52
CA ASP A 195 -22.91 7.55 0.51
C ASP A 195 -22.73 6.21 -0.22
N TYR A 196 -23.21 5.10 0.36
CA TYR A 196 -23.15 3.75 -0.22
C TYR A 196 -24.48 3.30 -0.85
N PHE A 197 -25.51 4.11 -0.84
CA PHE A 197 -26.87 3.73 -1.28
C PHE A 197 -26.91 3.11 -2.69
N LEU A 198 -26.13 3.65 -3.63
CA LEU A 198 -26.04 3.14 -5.01
C LEU A 198 -25.37 1.75 -5.12
N PHE A 199 -24.79 1.25 -4.06
CA PHE A 199 -24.06 -0.01 -3.98
C PHE A 199 -24.77 -1.06 -3.11
N ALA A 200 -25.93 -0.70 -2.54
CA ALA A 200 -26.66 -1.54 -1.57
C ALA A 200 -27.23 -2.83 -2.18
N GLU A 201 -27.36 -2.92 -3.51
CA GLU A 201 -27.78 -4.14 -4.21
C GLU A 201 -26.61 -5.14 -4.40
N ASP A 202 -25.39 -4.63 -4.47
CA ASP A 202 -24.20 -5.45 -4.78
C ASP A 202 -23.39 -5.81 -3.52
N TYR A 203 -23.48 -4.99 -2.46
CA TYR A 203 -22.63 -5.11 -1.26
C TYR A 203 -23.44 -4.99 0.02
N SER A 204 -23.13 -5.81 1.01
CA SER A 204 -23.68 -5.64 2.37
C SER A 204 -23.05 -4.43 3.07
N PHE A 205 -23.83 -3.77 3.94
CA PHE A 205 -23.35 -2.67 4.76
C PHE A 205 -23.61 -2.94 6.25
N ILE A 206 -22.55 -2.82 7.05
CA ILE A 206 -22.63 -2.91 8.52
C ILE A 206 -21.98 -1.64 9.08
N GLU A 207 -22.79 -0.76 9.71
CA GLU A 207 -22.33 0.56 10.13
C GLU A 207 -21.19 0.49 11.16
N ASN A 208 -21.31 -0.37 12.16
CA ASN A 208 -20.28 -0.51 13.19
C ASN A 208 -19.13 -1.39 12.68
N PRO A 209 -17.89 -0.85 12.54
CA PRO A 209 -16.77 -1.60 12.02
C PRO A 209 -16.35 -2.78 12.91
N VAL A 210 -16.55 -2.70 14.24
CA VAL A 210 -16.27 -3.81 15.16
C VAL A 210 -17.25 -4.94 14.91
N ALA A 211 -18.53 -4.64 14.69
CA ALA A 211 -19.55 -5.64 14.34
C ALA A 211 -19.23 -6.30 12.98
N ALA A 212 -18.87 -5.50 11.96
CA ALA A 212 -18.52 -6.01 10.65
C ALA A 212 -17.33 -6.99 10.71
N ILE A 213 -16.28 -6.63 11.46
CA ILE A 213 -15.09 -7.46 11.62
C ILE A 213 -15.40 -8.74 12.40
N ASN A 214 -16.16 -8.65 13.51
CA ASN A 214 -16.54 -9.83 14.29
C ASN A 214 -17.40 -10.78 13.46
N GLU A 215 -18.41 -10.29 12.74
CA GLU A 215 -19.25 -11.12 11.86
C GLU A 215 -18.39 -11.84 10.80
N ALA A 216 -17.46 -11.14 10.15
CA ALA A 216 -16.59 -11.75 9.18
C ALA A 216 -15.67 -12.81 9.81
N MET A 217 -15.10 -12.55 10.98
CA MET A 217 -14.24 -13.51 11.71
C MET A 217 -15.01 -14.76 12.15
N GLU A 218 -16.25 -14.62 12.57
CA GLU A 218 -17.12 -15.74 12.96
C GLU A 218 -17.57 -16.56 11.76
N LYS A 219 -17.93 -15.90 10.66
CA LYS A 219 -18.44 -16.53 9.43
C LYS A 219 -17.34 -17.23 8.64
N TYR A 220 -16.11 -16.71 8.67
CA TYR A 220 -14.99 -17.16 7.83
C TYR A 220 -13.72 -17.44 8.65
N PRO A 221 -13.76 -18.39 9.62
CA PRO A 221 -12.66 -18.63 10.55
C PRO A 221 -11.38 -19.15 9.88
N ASP A 222 -11.49 -19.80 8.71
CA ASP A 222 -10.38 -20.44 7.99
C ASP A 222 -9.89 -19.62 6.80
N ASP A 223 -10.58 -18.53 6.46
CA ASP A 223 -10.28 -17.67 5.32
C ASP A 223 -9.47 -16.42 5.74
N VAL A 224 -9.21 -15.54 4.80
CA VAL A 224 -8.51 -14.26 5.03
C VAL A 224 -9.54 -13.14 5.18
N ILE A 225 -9.46 -12.40 6.26
CA ILE A 225 -10.20 -11.14 6.43
C ILE A 225 -9.26 -9.99 6.09
N LEU A 226 -9.55 -9.29 5.00
CA LEU A 226 -8.81 -8.11 4.56
C LEU A 226 -9.54 -6.83 4.98
N ILE A 227 -8.84 -5.91 5.61
CA ILE A 227 -9.39 -4.62 6.06
C ILE A 227 -8.66 -3.51 5.31
N THR A 228 -9.39 -2.75 4.47
CA THR A 228 -8.77 -1.77 3.58
C THR A 228 -9.71 -0.62 3.17
N GLY A 229 -9.25 0.26 2.26
CA GLY A 229 -9.97 1.39 1.66
C GLY A 229 -9.52 2.76 2.19
N SER A 230 -8.85 2.81 3.35
CA SER A 230 -8.29 4.04 3.90
C SER A 230 -7.17 3.75 4.89
N LEU A 231 -6.07 4.50 4.79
CA LEU A 231 -4.99 4.40 5.79
C LEU A 231 -5.47 4.78 7.20
N ALA A 232 -6.42 5.72 7.31
CA ALA A 232 -7.01 6.09 8.60
C ALA A 232 -7.85 4.95 9.18
N PHE A 233 -8.63 4.26 8.35
CA PHE A 233 -9.42 3.11 8.76
C PHE A 233 -8.53 1.92 9.15
N ALA A 234 -7.57 1.56 8.32
CA ALA A 234 -6.62 0.50 8.60
C ALA A 234 -5.84 0.75 9.90
N GLY A 235 -5.39 1.99 10.13
CA GLY A 235 -4.70 2.39 11.36
C GLY A 235 -5.60 2.33 12.59
N LEU A 236 -6.87 2.71 12.48
CA LEU A 236 -7.87 2.59 13.54
C LEU A 236 -8.07 1.13 13.94
N VAL A 237 -8.34 0.26 12.96
CA VAL A 237 -8.58 -1.17 13.22
C VAL A 237 -7.33 -1.86 13.77
N ARG A 238 -6.16 -1.54 13.23
CA ARG A 238 -4.89 -2.01 13.78
C ARG A 238 -4.74 -1.71 15.28
N ASN A 239 -5.09 -0.49 15.68
CA ASN A 239 -5.05 -0.10 17.10
C ASN A 239 -6.12 -0.84 17.92
N MET A 240 -7.29 -1.11 17.37
CA MET A 240 -8.32 -1.92 18.03
C MET A 240 -7.82 -3.35 18.33
N PHE A 241 -7.14 -4.01 17.38
CA PHE A 241 -6.52 -5.32 17.61
C PHE A 241 -5.44 -5.23 18.68
N LYS A 242 -4.54 -4.26 18.63
CA LYS A 242 -3.47 -4.06 19.64
C LYS A 242 -4.02 -3.81 21.04
N ASN A 243 -5.16 -3.16 21.17
CA ASN A 243 -5.80 -2.85 22.43
C ASN A 243 -6.76 -3.96 22.91
N GLY A 244 -6.82 -5.12 22.25
CA GLY A 244 -7.61 -6.26 22.66
C GLY A 244 -9.12 -6.12 22.44
N VAL A 245 -9.59 -5.20 21.59
CA VAL A 245 -11.04 -5.02 21.28
C VAL A 245 -11.65 -6.30 20.72
N PHE A 246 -10.88 -7.08 19.97
CA PHE A 246 -11.30 -8.34 19.36
C PHE A 246 -10.87 -9.58 20.17
N GLY A 247 -10.49 -9.43 21.43
CA GLY A 247 -9.89 -10.46 22.26
C GLY A 247 -8.40 -10.64 21.96
N ASN A 248 -7.69 -11.24 22.91
CA ASN A 248 -6.28 -11.62 22.72
C ASN A 248 -6.23 -13.01 22.07
N GLU A 249 -5.23 -13.25 21.23
CA GLU A 249 -4.86 -14.59 20.77
C GLU A 249 -4.35 -15.45 21.92
#